data_eb0404f3e2db2b46f5f83ee796834729
#
_entry.id   eb0404f3e2db2b46f5f83ee796834729
#
_cell.length_a   1.000
_cell.length_b   1.000
_cell.length_c   1.000
_cell.angle_alpha   90.00
_cell.angle_beta   90.00
_cell.angle_gamma   90.00
#
_symmetry.space_group_name_H-M   'P 1'
#
loop_
_entity.id
_entity.type
_entity.pdbx_description
1 polymer ?
#
loop_
_entity_poly.entity_id
_entity_poly.type
_entity_poly.pdbx_seq_one_letter_code
_entity_poly.pdbx_strand_id
1 'polypeptide(L)'
;MADPLAEIVALLRPSTPFSKLVVASAPWAVRRTETGRPFYFVVLEGGCHLAIDGPTSSHMLTLREGDFVLIPTARNFATSSLDRQPPTADEAVTTVITPMPGGARVGDPDGAVDARMLVGNCVFGSADSALLVSLLPQWVHVRGERRLSTLVQLVSDEARADRPARDIVLARLLEVLLIEALRSTASMAASPGLVRGLADPQLARALRGMHERPADSWTVAQLAREASMSRSSFFNRFSDAIGVAPMEYLLTWRMAIASQLLRERASPIAEIAARVGYGSVSAFGVAFTRHVGVPPGRYARDHSAAVPLADAPTAIDLTAPA
;
A
#
# COMPACT_ATOMS: atom_id res chain seq x y z
N MET A 1 -2.01 -23.97 7.14
CA MET A 1 -2.92 -23.32 6.18
C MET A 1 -2.33 -21.93 5.91
N ALA A 2 -1.93 -21.64 4.67
CA ALA A 2 -1.35 -20.36 4.31
C ALA A 2 -2.34 -19.23 4.56
N ASP A 3 -1.84 -18.11 5.07
CA ASP A 3 -2.55 -16.83 5.11
C ASP A 3 -1.95 -15.91 4.04
N PRO A 4 -2.58 -15.80 2.86
CA PRO A 4 -2.03 -15.03 1.75
C PRO A 4 -1.80 -13.55 2.09
N LEU A 5 -2.64 -12.97 2.95
CA LEU A 5 -2.43 -11.57 3.38
C LEU A 5 -1.19 -11.45 4.27
N ALA A 6 -1.02 -12.37 5.23
CA ALA A 6 0.15 -12.36 6.10
C ALA A 6 1.45 -12.56 5.30
N GLU A 7 1.44 -13.43 4.29
CA GLU A 7 2.59 -13.67 3.41
C GLU A 7 2.94 -12.44 2.57
N ILE A 8 1.95 -11.78 1.99
CA ILE A 8 2.17 -10.54 1.23
C ILE A 8 2.68 -9.42 2.14
N VAL A 9 2.10 -9.24 3.32
CA VAL A 9 2.56 -8.23 4.29
C VAL A 9 4.00 -8.53 4.73
N ALA A 10 4.33 -9.80 4.99
CA ALA A 10 5.70 -10.22 5.35
C ALA A 10 6.71 -9.95 4.22
N LEU A 11 6.31 -10.13 2.97
CA LEU A 11 7.13 -9.80 1.80
C LEU A 11 7.26 -8.30 1.57
N LEU A 12 6.19 -7.54 1.77
CA LEU A 12 6.20 -6.08 1.63
C LEU A 12 7.14 -5.41 2.65
N ARG A 13 7.27 -5.99 3.85
CA ARG A 13 8.05 -5.41 4.96
C ARG A 13 7.71 -3.93 5.14
N PRO A 14 6.45 -3.60 5.43
CA PRO A 14 6.03 -2.22 5.55
C PRO A 14 6.80 -1.53 6.68
N SER A 15 7.22 -0.32 6.46
CA SER A 15 7.76 0.58 7.47
C SER A 15 7.28 2.00 7.21
N THR A 16 7.24 2.81 8.25
CA THR A 16 6.78 4.20 8.16
C THR A 16 7.90 5.13 8.64
N PRO A 17 8.94 5.32 7.82
CA PRO A 17 10.13 6.09 8.23
C PRO A 17 9.83 7.56 8.46
N PHE A 18 8.69 8.04 7.98
CA PHE A 18 8.36 9.46 8.01
C PHE A 18 6.87 9.70 8.20
N SER A 19 6.53 10.49 9.23
CA SER A 19 5.20 11.04 9.47
C SER A 19 5.28 12.53 9.79
N LYS A 20 4.30 13.30 9.35
CA LYS A 20 4.13 14.73 9.66
C LYS A 20 2.78 14.99 10.27
N LEU A 21 2.76 15.79 11.32
CA LEU A 21 1.53 16.38 11.83
C LEU A 21 1.16 17.56 10.95
N VAL A 22 -0.04 17.51 10.36
CA VAL A 22 -0.66 18.64 9.66
C VAL A 22 -1.75 19.22 10.53
N VAL A 23 -1.62 20.50 10.86
CA VAL A 23 -2.60 21.29 11.58
C VAL A 23 -3.24 22.24 10.58
N ALA A 24 -4.53 22.13 10.36
CA ALA A 24 -5.24 22.88 9.33
C ALA A 24 -6.25 23.85 9.91
N SER A 25 -6.42 25.00 9.24
CA SER A 25 -7.37 26.04 9.57
C SER A 25 -8.04 26.53 8.28
N ALA A 26 -9.36 26.30 8.16
CA ALA A 26 -10.14 26.64 6.97
C ALA A 26 -10.12 28.16 6.65
N PRO A 27 -10.25 28.52 5.36
CA PRO A 27 -10.31 27.64 4.20
C PRO A 27 -8.93 27.23 3.69
N TRP A 28 -8.75 25.97 3.32
CA TRP A 28 -7.50 25.49 2.75
C TRP A 28 -7.75 24.44 1.67
N ALA A 29 -6.77 24.31 0.76
CA ALA A 29 -6.73 23.26 -0.22
C ALA A 29 -5.27 23.00 -0.59
N VAL A 30 -4.89 21.73 -0.76
CA VAL A 30 -3.53 21.33 -1.13
C VAL A 30 -3.63 20.23 -2.18
N ARG A 31 -2.89 20.39 -3.28
CA ARG A 31 -2.70 19.35 -4.28
C ARG A 31 -1.27 18.82 -4.20
N ARG A 32 -1.10 17.53 -4.39
CA ARG A 32 0.20 16.87 -4.31
C ARG A 32 0.40 15.93 -5.48
N THR A 33 1.62 15.96 -6.00
CA THR A 33 2.12 14.96 -6.94
C THR A 33 3.18 14.13 -6.23
N GLU A 34 2.99 12.82 -6.19
CA GLU A 34 3.89 11.87 -5.57
C GLU A 34 4.48 10.92 -6.62
N THR A 35 5.57 10.28 -6.28
CA THR A 35 6.33 9.41 -7.20
C THR A 35 5.82 7.97 -7.27
N GLY A 36 4.58 7.71 -6.85
CA GLY A 36 4.02 6.35 -6.77
C GLY A 36 4.38 5.62 -5.48
N ARG A 37 4.90 6.32 -4.47
CA ARG A 37 5.15 5.74 -3.13
C ARG A 37 3.84 5.63 -2.37
N PRO A 38 3.71 4.61 -1.49
CA PRO A 38 2.55 4.53 -0.61
C PRO A 38 2.45 5.75 0.29
N PHE A 39 1.26 6.32 0.37
CA PHE A 39 0.96 7.47 1.20
C PHE A 39 -0.24 7.18 2.11
N TYR A 40 -0.18 7.65 3.35
CA TYR A 40 -1.27 7.45 4.30
C TYR A 40 -1.74 8.74 4.96
N PHE A 41 -2.99 8.70 5.40
CA PHE A 41 -3.65 9.72 6.21
C PHE A 41 -4.26 9.08 7.45
N VAL A 42 -4.08 9.71 8.60
CA VAL A 42 -4.81 9.43 9.83
C VAL A 42 -5.45 10.74 10.28
N VAL A 43 -6.77 10.79 10.35
CA VAL A 43 -7.48 11.98 10.85
C VAL A 43 -7.56 11.88 12.36
N LEU A 44 -6.87 12.79 13.05
CA LEU A 44 -6.79 12.83 14.52
C LEU A 44 -7.90 13.67 15.14
N GLU A 45 -8.31 14.74 14.46
CA GLU A 45 -9.38 15.66 14.87
C GLU A 45 -10.03 16.27 13.62
N GLY A 46 -11.34 16.54 13.69
CA GLY A 46 -12.08 17.22 12.64
C GLY A 46 -12.27 16.40 11.37
N GLY A 47 -11.96 16.98 10.22
CA GLY A 47 -12.09 16.27 8.95
C GLY A 47 -11.65 17.08 7.73
N CYS A 48 -11.61 16.38 6.58
CA CYS A 48 -11.24 16.99 5.30
C CYS A 48 -11.85 16.22 4.13
N HIS A 49 -11.82 16.80 2.95
CA HIS A 49 -12.03 16.11 1.70
C HIS A 49 -10.68 15.59 1.15
N LEU A 50 -10.70 14.41 0.57
CA LEU A 50 -9.57 13.80 -0.15
C LEU A 50 -10.05 13.37 -1.53
N ALA A 51 -9.49 13.94 -2.59
CA ALA A 51 -9.67 13.52 -3.98
C ALA A 51 -8.44 12.73 -4.43
N ILE A 52 -8.64 11.50 -4.89
CA ILE A 52 -7.58 10.62 -5.41
C ILE A 52 -7.78 10.49 -6.91
N ASP A 53 -6.80 10.92 -7.70
CA ASP A 53 -6.87 10.81 -9.15
C ASP A 53 -6.57 9.38 -9.58
N GLY A 54 -7.53 8.77 -10.24
CA GLY A 54 -7.39 7.48 -10.90
C GLY A 54 -7.15 7.63 -12.41
N PRO A 55 -6.89 6.52 -13.13
CA PRO A 55 -6.63 6.55 -14.56
C PRO A 55 -7.79 7.08 -15.41
N THR A 56 -9.03 6.90 -14.95
CA THR A 56 -10.26 7.24 -15.69
C THR A 56 -11.18 8.19 -14.94
N SER A 57 -11.06 8.31 -13.62
CA SER A 57 -11.93 9.14 -12.77
C SER A 57 -11.23 9.49 -11.47
N SER A 58 -11.57 10.66 -10.93
CA SER A 58 -11.17 11.04 -9.58
C SER A 58 -12.19 10.51 -8.57
N HIS A 59 -11.69 9.99 -7.45
CA HIS A 59 -12.51 9.48 -6.34
C HIS A 59 -12.44 10.43 -5.17
N MET A 60 -13.61 10.91 -4.73
CA MET A 60 -13.70 11.82 -3.59
C MET A 60 -14.12 11.06 -2.32
N LEU A 61 -13.35 11.25 -1.28
CA LEU A 61 -13.62 10.76 0.06
C LEU A 61 -13.80 11.95 1.01
N THR A 62 -14.79 11.87 1.91
CA THR A 62 -14.90 12.78 3.05
C THR A 62 -14.37 12.06 4.26
N LEU A 63 -13.25 12.53 4.78
CA LEU A 63 -12.58 11.96 5.95
C LEU A 63 -13.04 12.67 7.22
N ARG A 64 -13.17 11.91 8.31
CA ARG A 64 -13.56 12.34 9.64
C ARG A 64 -12.57 11.84 10.68
N GLU A 65 -12.67 12.36 11.87
CA GLU A 65 -11.89 11.88 13.01
C GLU A 65 -11.97 10.36 13.16
N GLY A 66 -10.83 9.73 13.36
CA GLY A 66 -10.66 8.28 13.43
C GLY A 66 -10.54 7.57 12.10
N ASP A 67 -10.69 8.27 10.96
CA ASP A 67 -10.48 7.66 9.64
C ASP A 67 -8.99 7.44 9.36
N PHE A 68 -8.71 6.29 8.74
CA PHE A 68 -7.42 5.96 8.15
C PHE A 68 -7.58 5.75 6.65
N VAL A 69 -6.69 6.34 5.86
CA VAL A 69 -6.60 6.09 4.42
C VAL A 69 -5.16 5.72 4.05
N LEU A 70 -5.02 4.66 3.25
CA LEU A 70 -3.79 4.30 2.57
C LEU A 70 -4.00 4.37 1.07
N ILE A 71 -3.09 5.00 0.36
CA ILE A 71 -2.98 5.00 -1.10
C ILE A 71 -1.69 4.24 -1.44
N PRO A 72 -1.76 2.94 -1.82
CA PRO A 72 -0.57 2.12 -2.03
C PRO A 72 0.35 2.61 -3.14
N THR A 73 -0.20 3.33 -4.12
CA THR A 73 0.55 3.94 -5.23
C THR A 73 0.09 5.38 -5.40
N ALA A 74 0.49 6.26 -4.47
CA ALA A 74 0.12 7.66 -4.53
C ALA A 74 0.84 8.37 -5.69
N ARG A 75 0.07 8.96 -6.59
CA ARG A 75 0.58 9.81 -7.69
C ARG A 75 0.05 11.22 -7.55
N ASN A 76 -1.22 11.44 -7.87
CA ASN A 76 -1.87 12.73 -7.75
C ASN A 76 -3.05 12.60 -6.79
N PHE A 77 -3.10 13.49 -5.82
CA PHE A 77 -4.24 13.62 -4.94
C PHE A 77 -4.36 15.05 -4.45
N ALA A 78 -5.55 15.44 -4.03
CA ALA A 78 -5.82 16.75 -3.46
C ALA A 78 -6.61 16.62 -2.16
N THR A 79 -6.35 17.50 -1.21
CA THR A 79 -7.09 17.61 0.05
C THR A 79 -7.59 19.03 0.23
N SER A 80 -8.74 19.19 0.92
CA SER A 80 -9.28 20.49 1.26
C SER A 80 -10.06 20.43 2.58
N SER A 81 -10.28 21.61 3.17
CA SER A 81 -11.23 21.77 4.26
C SER A 81 -12.65 21.36 3.83
N LEU A 82 -13.52 21.03 4.80
CA LEU A 82 -14.87 20.51 4.53
C LEU A 82 -15.80 21.54 3.89
N ASP A 83 -15.50 22.82 4.00
CA ASP A 83 -16.22 23.93 3.39
C ASP A 83 -15.81 24.22 1.94
N ARG A 84 -14.81 23.48 1.42
CA ARG A 84 -14.26 23.69 0.09
C ARG A 84 -14.10 22.37 -0.65
N GLN A 85 -14.26 22.40 -1.98
CA GLN A 85 -13.95 21.23 -2.84
C GLN A 85 -12.43 21.12 -3.04
N PRO A 86 -11.88 19.90 -3.12
CA PRO A 86 -10.47 19.69 -3.51
C PRO A 86 -10.21 20.28 -4.89
N PRO A 87 -9.03 20.91 -5.09
CA PRO A 87 -8.69 21.53 -6.35
C PRO A 87 -8.48 20.48 -7.46
N THR A 88 -8.90 20.83 -8.66
CA THR A 88 -8.64 20.06 -9.88
C THR A 88 -7.19 20.20 -10.34
N ALA A 89 -6.78 19.44 -11.37
CA ALA A 89 -5.40 19.46 -11.87
C ALA A 89 -4.99 20.86 -12.40
N ASP A 90 -5.95 21.62 -12.92
CA ASP A 90 -5.73 22.90 -13.59
C ASP A 90 -5.89 24.11 -12.64
N GLU A 91 -6.29 23.88 -11.39
CA GLU A 91 -6.49 24.96 -10.43
C GLU A 91 -5.21 25.27 -9.65
N ALA A 92 -4.81 26.55 -9.68
CA ALA A 92 -3.71 27.03 -8.86
C ALA A 92 -4.09 26.98 -7.37
N VAL A 93 -3.24 26.35 -6.56
CA VAL A 93 -3.43 26.26 -5.11
C VAL A 93 -2.61 27.35 -4.42
N THR A 94 -3.29 28.28 -3.77
CA THR A 94 -2.66 29.44 -3.08
C THR A 94 -2.69 29.30 -1.56
N THR A 95 -2.84 28.09 -1.05
CA THR A 95 -2.90 27.84 0.39
C THR A 95 -1.56 28.14 1.07
N VAL A 96 -1.58 28.93 2.13
CA VAL A 96 -0.40 29.19 2.94
C VAL A 96 0.00 27.93 3.70
N ILE A 97 1.27 27.55 3.62
CA ILE A 97 1.84 26.42 4.36
C ILE A 97 2.99 26.95 5.21
N THR A 98 2.82 26.88 6.53
CA THR A 98 3.84 27.35 7.48
C THR A 98 4.49 26.13 8.14
N PRO A 99 5.81 25.93 8.00
CA PRO A 99 6.51 24.87 8.71
C PRO A 99 6.39 25.02 10.23
N MET A 100 6.27 23.89 10.94
CA MET A 100 6.29 23.83 12.40
C MET A 100 7.09 22.59 12.86
N PRO A 101 7.58 22.54 14.11
CA PRO A 101 8.29 21.37 14.62
C PRO A 101 7.45 20.09 14.44
N GLY A 102 8.03 19.10 13.76
CA GLY A 102 7.36 17.82 13.48
C GLY A 102 6.21 17.86 12.46
N GLY A 103 5.99 19.01 11.75
CA GLY A 103 4.87 19.10 10.83
C GLY A 103 4.74 20.40 10.05
N ALA A 104 3.50 20.73 9.74
CA ALA A 104 3.16 21.97 9.04
C ALA A 104 1.75 22.46 9.45
N ARG A 105 1.57 23.77 9.44
CA ARG A 105 0.27 24.43 9.51
C ARG A 105 -0.18 24.80 8.10
N VAL A 106 -1.43 24.55 7.80
CA VAL A 106 -2.02 24.73 6.46
C VAL A 106 -3.25 25.61 6.58
N GLY A 107 -3.37 26.60 5.70
CA GLY A 107 -4.48 27.55 5.70
C GLY A 107 -4.18 28.82 6.50
N ASP A 108 -5.19 29.38 7.17
CA ASP A 108 -5.04 30.60 7.96
C ASP A 108 -4.07 30.38 9.15
N PRO A 109 -2.94 31.08 9.23
CA PRO A 109 -1.98 30.92 10.31
C PRO A 109 -2.56 31.31 11.69
N ASP A 110 -3.51 32.24 11.74
CA ASP A 110 -4.14 32.73 12.96
C ASP A 110 -5.55 32.16 13.20
N GLY A 111 -6.04 31.38 12.23
CA GLY A 111 -7.37 30.78 12.25
C GLY A 111 -7.52 29.67 13.31
N ALA A 112 -8.76 29.41 13.70
CA ALA A 112 -9.09 28.26 14.54
C ALA A 112 -8.75 26.95 13.83
N VAL A 113 -8.19 25.99 14.56
CA VAL A 113 -7.87 24.67 14.01
C VAL A 113 -9.17 23.90 13.76
N ASP A 114 -9.38 23.46 12.53
CA ASP A 114 -10.55 22.70 12.10
C ASP A 114 -10.22 21.22 11.80
N ALA A 115 -8.93 20.91 11.53
CA ALA A 115 -8.49 19.54 11.37
C ALA A 115 -7.04 19.32 11.85
N ARG A 116 -6.79 18.12 12.37
CA ARG A 116 -5.45 17.60 12.64
C ARG A 116 -5.30 16.26 11.98
N MET A 117 -4.24 16.09 11.24
CA MET A 117 -3.97 14.86 10.48
C MET A 117 -2.51 14.45 10.66
N LEU A 118 -2.27 13.16 10.81
CA LEU A 118 -0.95 12.58 10.63
C LEU A 118 -0.86 12.03 9.21
N VAL A 119 0.11 12.51 8.45
CA VAL A 119 0.30 12.10 7.05
C VAL A 119 1.74 11.69 6.82
N GLY A 120 1.96 10.77 5.90
CA GLY A 120 3.32 10.35 5.60
C GLY A 120 3.40 9.28 4.52
N ASN A 121 4.64 8.94 4.19
CA ASN A 121 4.93 7.86 3.26
C ASN A 121 5.22 6.57 4.01
N CYS A 122 4.63 5.48 3.55
CA CYS A 122 5.12 4.14 3.89
C CYS A 122 6.26 3.79 2.93
N VAL A 123 7.21 3.02 3.43
CA VAL A 123 8.21 2.36 2.61
C VAL A 123 7.96 0.87 2.71
N PHE A 124 7.88 0.24 1.57
CA PHE A 124 7.93 -1.21 1.50
C PHE A 124 9.37 -1.63 1.29
N GLY A 125 9.95 -2.30 2.28
CA GLY A 125 11.37 -2.69 2.30
C GLY A 125 11.74 -3.75 1.25
N SER A 126 10.77 -4.19 0.45
CA SER A 126 11.01 -5.08 -0.69
C SER A 126 11.38 -4.27 -1.93
N ALA A 127 12.49 -4.60 -2.58
CA ALA A 127 12.89 -4.00 -3.86
C ALA A 127 11.83 -4.22 -4.96
N ASP A 128 11.02 -5.27 -4.82
CA ASP A 128 9.93 -5.62 -5.75
C ASP A 128 8.55 -5.28 -5.18
N SER A 129 8.51 -4.32 -4.26
CA SER A 129 7.25 -3.88 -3.67
C SER A 129 6.20 -3.49 -4.72
N ALA A 130 6.62 -2.95 -5.88
CA ALA A 130 5.73 -2.60 -6.97
C ALA A 130 4.88 -3.79 -7.46
N LEU A 131 5.45 -5.01 -7.50
CA LEU A 131 4.73 -6.23 -7.89
C LEU A 131 3.63 -6.56 -6.87
N LEU A 132 3.96 -6.50 -5.59
CA LEU A 132 3.02 -6.82 -4.51
C LEU A 132 2.00 -5.71 -4.30
N VAL A 133 2.39 -4.46 -4.49
CA VAL A 133 1.51 -3.28 -4.42
C VAL A 133 0.44 -3.34 -5.50
N SER A 134 0.73 -3.90 -6.68
CA SER A 134 -0.28 -4.10 -7.73
C SER A 134 -1.42 -5.05 -7.32
N LEU A 135 -1.21 -5.87 -6.29
CA LEU A 135 -2.23 -6.77 -5.73
C LEU A 135 -3.06 -6.12 -4.60
N LEU A 136 -2.66 -4.92 -4.15
CA LEU A 136 -3.41 -4.14 -3.18
C LEU A 136 -4.52 -3.33 -3.87
N PRO A 137 -5.60 -2.98 -3.16
CA PRO A 137 -6.61 -2.08 -3.69
C PRO A 137 -6.01 -0.69 -3.99
N GLN A 138 -6.65 0.04 -4.90
CA GLN A 138 -6.20 1.38 -5.31
C GLN A 138 -6.08 2.36 -4.14
N TRP A 139 -6.98 2.24 -3.17
CA TRP A 139 -6.90 2.86 -1.84
C TRP A 139 -7.59 1.97 -0.81
N VAL A 140 -7.19 2.13 0.42
CA VAL A 140 -7.80 1.53 1.61
C VAL A 140 -8.36 2.68 2.44
N HIS A 141 -9.66 2.72 2.68
CA HIS A 141 -10.30 3.66 3.59
C HIS A 141 -10.99 2.88 4.70
N VAL A 142 -10.65 3.15 5.93
CA VAL A 142 -11.22 2.48 7.08
C VAL A 142 -11.86 3.49 8.01
N ARG A 143 -13.11 3.19 8.38
CA ARG A 143 -13.95 4.01 9.26
C ARG A 143 -14.71 3.13 10.24
N GLY A 144 -14.78 3.57 11.50
CA GLY A 144 -15.69 2.98 12.49
C GLY A 144 -15.31 1.59 13.01
N GLU A 145 -14.18 1.04 12.61
CA GLU A 145 -13.64 -0.21 13.12
C GLU A 145 -13.05 0.01 14.52
N ARG A 146 -13.63 -0.63 15.55
CA ARG A 146 -13.23 -0.41 16.95
C ARG A 146 -11.71 -0.61 17.19
N ARG A 147 -11.12 -1.65 16.60
CA ARG A 147 -9.67 -1.90 16.70
C ARG A 147 -8.83 -0.78 16.08
N LEU A 148 -9.22 -0.31 14.91
CA LEU A 148 -8.55 0.77 14.21
C LEU A 148 -8.71 2.09 14.93
N SER A 149 -9.89 2.40 15.46
CA SER A 149 -10.11 3.59 16.29
C SER A 149 -9.17 3.61 17.50
N THR A 150 -8.99 2.47 18.18
CA THR A 150 -8.02 2.35 19.28
C THR A 150 -6.59 2.61 18.83
N LEU A 151 -6.17 2.05 17.69
CA LEU A 151 -4.84 2.27 17.13
C LEU A 151 -4.64 3.73 16.73
N VAL A 152 -5.64 4.36 16.10
CA VAL A 152 -5.61 5.79 15.75
C VAL A 152 -5.47 6.65 17.00
N GLN A 153 -6.16 6.32 18.09
CA GLN A 153 -6.00 7.04 19.37
C GLN A 153 -4.57 6.89 19.90
N LEU A 154 -4.00 5.68 19.93
CA LEU A 154 -2.61 5.47 20.35
C LEU A 154 -1.61 6.25 19.48
N VAL A 155 -1.82 6.27 18.17
CA VAL A 155 -1.01 7.07 17.23
C VAL A 155 -1.15 8.56 17.54
N SER A 156 -2.39 9.03 17.80
CA SER A 156 -2.67 10.43 18.16
C SER A 156 -1.98 10.84 19.45
N ASP A 157 -2.07 10.02 20.49
CA ASP A 157 -1.47 10.29 21.80
C ASP A 157 0.05 10.31 21.70
N GLU A 158 0.66 9.35 20.98
CA GLU A 158 2.10 9.31 20.76
C GLU A 158 2.59 10.46 19.88
N ALA A 159 1.81 10.86 18.84
CA ALA A 159 2.15 11.98 17.98
C ALA A 159 2.19 13.33 18.73
N ARG A 160 1.38 13.47 19.79
CA ARG A 160 1.32 14.69 20.63
C ARG A 160 2.31 14.69 21.79
N ALA A 161 2.74 13.51 22.20
CA ALA A 161 3.64 13.36 23.35
C ALA A 161 5.09 13.62 22.94
N ASP A 162 5.81 14.40 23.77
CA ASP A 162 7.27 14.55 23.65
C ASP A 162 7.95 13.53 24.56
N ARG A 163 7.94 12.25 24.11
CA ARG A 163 8.49 11.12 24.88
C ARG A 163 9.76 10.58 24.22
N PRO A 164 10.71 10.04 25.00
CA PRO A 164 11.85 9.32 24.44
C PRO A 164 11.38 8.18 23.52
N ALA A 165 12.07 7.96 22.40
CA ALA A 165 11.77 6.94 21.39
C ALA A 165 10.40 7.10 20.68
N ARG A 166 9.75 8.27 20.78
CA ARG A 166 8.47 8.59 20.13
C ARG A 166 8.41 8.12 18.67
N ASP A 167 9.42 8.47 17.88
CA ASP A 167 9.40 8.16 16.43
C ASP A 167 9.45 6.65 16.16
N ILE A 168 10.12 5.88 17.02
CA ILE A 168 10.17 4.41 16.93
C ILE A 168 8.80 3.82 17.27
N VAL A 169 8.18 4.28 18.36
CA VAL A 169 6.85 3.81 18.79
C VAL A 169 5.82 4.15 17.73
N LEU A 170 5.84 5.39 17.23
CA LEU A 170 4.93 5.86 16.19
C LEU A 170 5.05 5.01 14.91
N ALA A 171 6.28 4.72 14.46
CA ALA A 171 6.50 3.87 13.30
C ALA A 171 5.89 2.47 13.48
N ARG A 172 6.05 1.85 14.65
CA ARG A 172 5.47 0.53 14.93
C ARG A 172 3.95 0.54 15.01
N LEU A 173 3.37 1.57 15.62
CA LEU A 173 1.92 1.73 15.65
C LEU A 173 1.33 1.89 14.24
N LEU A 174 1.99 2.66 13.39
CA LEU A 174 1.57 2.85 12.00
C LEU A 174 1.72 1.56 11.17
N GLU A 175 2.74 0.74 11.41
CA GLU A 175 2.87 -0.58 10.79
C GLU A 175 1.68 -1.50 11.17
N VAL A 176 1.34 -1.53 12.46
CA VAL A 176 0.18 -2.31 12.94
C VAL A 176 -1.13 -1.77 12.36
N LEU A 177 -1.28 -0.44 12.32
CA LEU A 177 -2.45 0.22 11.75
C LEU A 177 -2.62 -0.12 10.26
N LEU A 178 -1.53 -0.15 9.50
CA LEU A 178 -1.51 -0.56 8.10
C LEU A 178 -2.00 -2.01 7.92
N ILE A 179 -1.51 -2.93 8.74
CA ILE A 179 -1.92 -4.35 8.69
C ILE A 179 -3.41 -4.48 9.00
N GLU A 180 -3.89 -3.83 10.07
CA GLU A 180 -5.31 -3.88 10.43
C GLU A 180 -6.19 -3.20 9.37
N ALA A 181 -5.72 -2.13 8.75
CA ALA A 181 -6.42 -1.48 7.64
C ALA A 181 -6.57 -2.42 6.43
N LEU A 182 -5.51 -3.15 6.08
CA LEU A 182 -5.58 -4.15 5.02
C LEU A 182 -6.53 -5.31 5.36
N ARG A 183 -6.60 -5.72 6.63
CA ARG A 183 -7.54 -6.76 7.10
C ARG A 183 -9.00 -6.30 7.04
N SER A 184 -9.27 -5.07 7.41
CA SER A 184 -10.65 -4.55 7.49
C SER A 184 -11.26 -4.25 6.12
N THR A 185 -10.47 -4.04 5.08
CA THR A 185 -10.98 -3.85 3.71
C THR A 185 -11.67 -5.10 3.13
N ALA A 186 -11.55 -6.25 3.78
CA ALA A 186 -12.31 -7.45 3.40
C ALA A 186 -13.84 -7.23 3.41
N SER A 187 -14.33 -6.28 4.22
CA SER A 187 -15.75 -5.95 4.33
C SER A 187 -16.20 -4.81 3.41
N MET A 188 -15.29 -4.09 2.77
CA MET A 188 -15.61 -2.90 1.95
C MET A 188 -15.46 -3.19 0.45
N ALA A 189 -16.56 -3.25 -0.27
CA ALA A 189 -16.67 -3.64 -1.69
C ALA A 189 -16.07 -2.63 -2.71
N ALA A 190 -15.25 -1.67 -2.30
CA ALA A 190 -14.98 -0.49 -3.12
C ALA A 190 -13.92 -0.68 -4.23
N SER A 191 -12.87 -1.49 -4.02
CA SER A 191 -11.80 -1.64 -5.03
C SER A 191 -11.38 -3.10 -5.21
N PRO A 192 -11.03 -3.53 -6.44
CA PRO A 192 -10.40 -4.82 -6.66
C PRO A 192 -9.09 -4.96 -5.86
N GLY A 193 -8.75 -6.18 -5.46
CA GLY A 193 -7.52 -6.48 -4.74
C GLY A 193 -7.60 -7.79 -3.96
N LEU A 194 -6.44 -8.23 -3.43
CA LEU A 194 -6.32 -9.51 -2.71
C LEU A 194 -7.37 -9.66 -1.59
N VAL A 195 -7.58 -8.62 -0.81
CA VAL A 195 -8.47 -8.68 0.36
C VAL A 195 -9.91 -8.97 -0.05
N ARG A 196 -10.38 -8.36 -1.15
CA ARG A 196 -11.70 -8.67 -1.73
C ARG A 196 -11.80 -10.13 -2.20
N GLY A 197 -10.72 -10.64 -2.81
CA GLY A 197 -10.66 -12.05 -3.20
C GLY A 197 -10.66 -13.01 -2.01
N LEU A 198 -10.01 -12.66 -0.91
CA LEU A 198 -10.00 -13.45 0.33
C LEU A 198 -11.33 -13.41 1.10
N ALA A 199 -12.09 -12.33 0.95
CA ALA A 199 -13.44 -12.23 1.51
C ALA A 199 -14.46 -13.17 0.82
N ASP A 200 -14.18 -13.58 -0.41
CA ASP A 200 -14.96 -14.58 -1.12
C ASP A 200 -14.49 -16.00 -0.76
N PRO A 201 -15.33 -16.84 -0.06
CA PRO A 201 -14.88 -18.15 0.39
C PRO A 201 -14.45 -19.11 -0.73
N GLN A 202 -14.98 -18.94 -1.95
CA GLN A 202 -14.63 -19.76 -3.09
C GLN A 202 -13.29 -19.32 -3.68
N LEU A 203 -13.09 -18.03 -3.91
CA LEU A 203 -11.82 -17.49 -4.40
C LEU A 203 -10.69 -17.67 -3.39
N ALA A 204 -10.99 -17.56 -2.08
CA ALA A 204 -10.03 -17.76 -1.02
C ALA A 204 -9.42 -19.17 -1.01
N ARG A 205 -10.15 -20.21 -1.45
CA ARG A 205 -9.57 -21.56 -1.60
C ARG A 205 -8.52 -21.61 -2.70
N ALA A 206 -8.82 -21.04 -3.86
CA ALA A 206 -7.87 -20.97 -4.97
C ALA A 206 -6.63 -20.12 -4.62
N LEU A 207 -6.83 -18.96 -3.98
CA LEU A 207 -5.74 -18.10 -3.51
C LEU A 207 -4.83 -18.82 -2.53
N ARG A 208 -5.39 -19.48 -1.51
CA ARG A 208 -4.60 -20.30 -0.58
C ARG A 208 -3.85 -21.42 -1.28
N GLY A 209 -4.48 -22.12 -2.25
CA GLY A 209 -3.81 -23.13 -3.06
C GLY A 209 -2.60 -22.59 -3.83
N MET A 210 -2.73 -21.41 -4.45
CA MET A 210 -1.60 -20.75 -5.14
C MET A 210 -0.47 -20.40 -4.17
N HIS A 211 -0.78 -19.94 -2.97
CA HIS A 211 0.19 -19.56 -1.95
C HIS A 211 0.89 -20.76 -1.31
N GLU A 212 0.13 -21.79 -0.93
CA GLU A 212 0.68 -23.02 -0.32
C GLU A 212 1.56 -23.81 -1.30
N ARG A 213 1.20 -23.82 -2.58
CA ARG A 213 1.83 -24.63 -3.61
C ARG A 213 2.19 -23.81 -4.86
N PRO A 214 3.05 -22.79 -4.71
CA PRO A 214 3.41 -21.93 -5.84
C PRO A 214 4.12 -22.66 -6.96
N ALA A 215 4.81 -23.77 -6.67
CA ALA A 215 5.53 -24.58 -7.65
C ALA A 215 4.62 -25.44 -8.54
N ASP A 216 3.38 -25.70 -8.11
CA ASP A 216 2.48 -26.58 -8.87
C ASP A 216 2.16 -25.99 -10.25
N SER A 217 1.99 -26.89 -11.24
CA SER A 217 1.61 -26.51 -12.61
C SER A 217 0.13 -26.12 -12.70
N TRP A 218 -0.24 -25.04 -12.00
CA TRP A 218 -1.59 -24.53 -11.96
C TRP A 218 -2.09 -24.14 -13.35
N THR A 219 -3.34 -24.48 -13.62
CA THR A 219 -4.14 -24.01 -14.75
C THR A 219 -5.41 -23.35 -14.24
N VAL A 220 -6.03 -22.49 -15.06
CA VAL A 220 -7.32 -21.86 -14.70
C VAL A 220 -8.37 -22.92 -14.37
N ALA A 221 -8.34 -24.09 -15.04
CA ALA A 221 -9.28 -25.18 -14.80
C ALA A 221 -9.03 -25.86 -13.43
N GLN A 222 -7.79 -25.99 -12.99
CA GLN A 222 -7.45 -26.54 -11.68
C GLN A 222 -7.85 -25.56 -10.57
N LEU A 223 -7.56 -24.28 -10.72
CA LEU A 223 -7.94 -23.22 -9.78
C LEU A 223 -9.47 -23.09 -9.67
N ALA A 224 -10.19 -23.19 -10.78
CA ALA A 224 -11.64 -23.23 -10.78
C ALA A 224 -12.21 -24.42 -9.99
N ARG A 225 -11.58 -25.60 -10.10
CA ARG A 225 -11.94 -26.78 -9.28
C ARG A 225 -11.71 -26.55 -7.80
N GLU A 226 -10.55 -25.98 -7.42
CA GLU A 226 -10.28 -25.58 -6.02
C GLU A 226 -11.36 -24.62 -5.48
N ALA A 227 -11.80 -23.68 -6.33
CA ALA A 227 -12.87 -22.74 -6.01
C ALA A 227 -14.28 -23.37 -6.07
N SER A 228 -14.43 -24.62 -6.52
CA SER A 228 -15.73 -25.25 -6.79
C SER A 228 -16.59 -24.43 -7.78
N MET A 229 -15.98 -23.98 -8.86
CA MET A 229 -16.60 -23.13 -9.88
C MET A 229 -16.35 -23.68 -11.28
N SER A 230 -17.17 -23.25 -12.28
CA SER A 230 -16.85 -23.43 -13.68
C SER A 230 -15.63 -22.56 -14.07
N ARG A 231 -14.87 -22.97 -15.09
CA ARG A 231 -13.69 -22.23 -15.56
C ARG A 231 -13.98 -20.77 -15.90
N SER A 232 -15.07 -20.52 -16.63
CA SER A 232 -15.46 -19.17 -17.03
C SER A 232 -15.93 -18.32 -15.86
N SER A 233 -16.77 -18.88 -14.98
CA SER A 233 -17.25 -18.20 -13.79
C SER A 233 -16.08 -17.84 -12.84
N PHE A 234 -15.14 -18.76 -12.63
CA PHE A 234 -13.95 -18.51 -11.83
C PHE A 234 -13.09 -17.40 -12.43
N PHE A 235 -12.79 -17.48 -13.74
CA PHE A 235 -11.94 -16.48 -14.40
C PHE A 235 -12.50 -15.07 -14.25
N ASN A 236 -13.80 -14.88 -14.60
CA ASN A 236 -14.43 -13.57 -14.52
C ASN A 236 -14.49 -13.06 -13.07
N ARG A 237 -14.99 -13.90 -12.15
CA ARG A 237 -15.14 -13.52 -10.75
C ARG A 237 -13.81 -13.22 -10.07
N PHE A 238 -12.76 -14.00 -10.40
CA PHE A 238 -11.41 -13.75 -9.89
C PHE A 238 -10.87 -12.42 -10.42
N SER A 239 -10.95 -12.19 -11.74
CA SER A 239 -10.45 -10.96 -12.36
C SER A 239 -11.19 -9.72 -11.86
N ASP A 240 -12.51 -9.81 -11.66
CA ASP A 240 -13.31 -8.73 -11.08
C ASP A 240 -12.98 -8.46 -9.61
N ALA A 241 -12.69 -9.53 -8.84
CA ALA A 241 -12.40 -9.39 -7.42
C ALA A 241 -10.96 -8.92 -7.16
N ILE A 242 -9.98 -9.47 -7.89
CA ILE A 242 -8.55 -9.20 -7.69
C ILE A 242 -8.07 -8.02 -8.54
N GLY A 243 -8.67 -7.79 -9.71
CA GLY A 243 -8.24 -6.76 -10.67
C GLY A 243 -7.23 -7.26 -11.71
N VAL A 244 -6.76 -8.50 -11.60
CA VAL A 244 -5.86 -9.14 -12.58
C VAL A 244 -6.29 -10.58 -12.86
N ALA A 245 -5.85 -11.14 -13.99
CA ALA A 245 -6.17 -12.52 -14.36
C ALA A 245 -5.50 -13.54 -13.39
N PRO A 246 -6.10 -14.74 -13.16
CA PRO A 246 -5.58 -15.73 -12.20
C PRO A 246 -4.12 -16.13 -12.43
N MET A 247 -3.71 -16.32 -13.68
CA MET A 247 -2.33 -16.73 -14.00
C MET A 247 -1.34 -15.57 -13.90
N GLU A 248 -1.79 -14.34 -14.10
CA GLU A 248 -1.00 -13.13 -13.88
C GLU A 248 -0.74 -12.92 -12.39
N TYR A 249 -1.77 -13.10 -11.55
CA TYR A 249 -1.62 -13.10 -10.10
C TYR A 249 -0.57 -14.13 -9.64
N LEU A 250 -0.69 -15.39 -10.09
CA LEU A 250 0.26 -16.45 -9.74
C LEU A 250 1.67 -16.13 -10.20
N LEU A 251 1.82 -15.57 -11.40
CA LEU A 251 3.13 -15.16 -11.92
C LEU A 251 3.76 -14.07 -11.03
N THR A 252 2.99 -13.04 -10.68
CA THR A 252 3.43 -11.97 -9.79
C THR A 252 3.86 -12.53 -8.43
N TRP A 253 3.08 -13.43 -7.85
CA TRP A 253 3.40 -14.10 -6.59
C TRP A 253 4.70 -14.92 -6.67
N ARG A 254 4.87 -15.75 -7.71
CA ARG A 254 6.09 -16.50 -7.96
C ARG A 254 7.32 -15.61 -8.10
N MET A 255 7.20 -14.48 -8.80
CA MET A 255 8.32 -13.55 -8.98
C MET A 255 8.67 -12.85 -7.66
N ALA A 256 7.69 -12.52 -6.83
CA ALA A 256 7.93 -11.95 -5.50
C ALA A 256 8.70 -12.91 -4.58
N ILE A 257 8.31 -14.19 -4.54
CA ILE A 257 9.04 -15.24 -3.81
C ILE A 257 10.47 -15.39 -4.36
N ALA A 258 10.61 -15.49 -5.68
CA ALA A 258 11.92 -15.65 -6.31
C ALA A 258 12.85 -14.48 -5.98
N SER A 259 12.34 -13.26 -6.06
CA SER A 259 13.10 -12.04 -5.73
C SER A 259 13.56 -12.05 -4.28
N GLN A 260 12.73 -12.48 -3.34
CA GLN A 260 13.12 -12.61 -1.94
C GLN A 260 14.24 -13.63 -1.77
N LEU A 261 14.08 -14.84 -2.32
CA LEU A 261 15.08 -15.91 -2.21
C LEU A 261 16.42 -15.53 -2.83
N LEU A 262 16.40 -14.78 -3.94
CA LEU A 262 17.60 -14.24 -4.58
C LEU A 262 18.33 -13.21 -3.70
N ARG A 263 17.60 -12.32 -3.03
CA ARG A 263 18.19 -11.35 -2.08
C ARG A 263 18.80 -12.01 -0.86
N GLU A 264 18.11 -13.00 -0.31
CA GLU A 264 18.56 -13.75 0.86
C GLU A 264 19.72 -14.71 0.53
N ARG A 265 20.03 -14.90 -0.77
CA ARG A 265 20.99 -15.92 -1.26
C ARG A 265 20.73 -17.29 -0.64
N ALA A 266 19.45 -17.58 -0.40
CA ALA A 266 19.02 -18.76 0.33
C ALA A 266 19.38 -20.07 -0.38
N SER A 267 19.49 -20.03 -1.72
CA SER A 267 19.68 -21.23 -2.55
C SER A 267 20.27 -20.88 -3.92
N PRO A 268 20.86 -21.86 -4.63
CA PRO A 268 21.23 -21.73 -6.03
C PRO A 268 20.04 -21.36 -6.92
N ILE A 269 20.28 -20.62 -8.00
CA ILE A 269 19.23 -20.18 -8.95
C ILE A 269 18.38 -21.35 -9.48
N ALA A 270 19.00 -22.52 -9.67
CA ALA A 270 18.29 -23.71 -10.13
C ALA A 270 17.23 -24.18 -9.11
N GLU A 271 17.56 -24.16 -7.84
CA GLU A 271 16.62 -24.52 -6.78
C GLU A 271 15.53 -23.48 -6.63
N ILE A 272 15.87 -22.18 -6.71
CA ILE A 272 14.89 -21.10 -6.70
C ILE A 272 13.90 -21.27 -7.85
N ALA A 273 14.40 -21.55 -9.08
CA ALA A 273 13.55 -21.80 -10.23
C ALA A 273 12.55 -22.95 -9.98
N ALA A 274 13.04 -24.07 -9.43
CA ALA A 274 12.17 -25.21 -9.09
C ALA A 274 11.12 -24.84 -8.02
N ARG A 275 11.50 -24.12 -6.96
CA ARG A 275 10.61 -23.70 -5.87
C ARG A 275 9.48 -22.78 -6.34
N VAL A 276 9.68 -22.04 -7.42
CA VAL A 276 8.66 -21.17 -8.01
C VAL A 276 8.01 -21.76 -9.27
N GLY A 277 8.19 -23.07 -9.50
CA GLY A 277 7.47 -23.86 -10.50
C GLY A 277 8.00 -23.77 -11.92
N TYR A 278 9.30 -23.51 -12.10
CA TYR A 278 9.96 -23.56 -13.40
C TYR A 278 10.82 -24.80 -13.55
N GLY A 279 10.59 -25.54 -14.64
CA GLY A 279 11.33 -26.78 -14.95
C GLY A 279 12.77 -26.57 -15.43
N SER A 280 13.19 -25.34 -15.70
CA SER A 280 14.58 -25.02 -16.10
C SER A 280 14.98 -23.62 -15.67
N VAL A 281 16.28 -23.44 -15.42
CA VAL A 281 16.90 -22.14 -15.12
C VAL A 281 16.71 -21.15 -16.27
N SER A 282 16.76 -21.64 -17.51
CA SER A 282 16.58 -20.79 -18.70
C SER A 282 15.17 -20.22 -18.77
N ALA A 283 14.13 -21.06 -18.64
CA ALA A 283 12.74 -20.61 -18.63
C ALA A 283 12.46 -19.64 -17.48
N PHE A 284 12.99 -19.92 -16.30
CA PHE A 284 12.92 -19.01 -15.15
C PHE A 284 13.60 -17.67 -15.45
N GLY A 285 14.83 -17.71 -15.99
CA GLY A 285 15.60 -16.51 -16.31
C GLY A 285 14.88 -15.58 -17.28
N VAL A 286 14.24 -16.14 -18.32
CA VAL A 286 13.44 -15.37 -19.28
C VAL A 286 12.21 -14.75 -18.59
N ALA A 287 11.45 -15.53 -17.82
CA ALA A 287 10.26 -15.05 -17.12
C ALA A 287 10.61 -13.98 -16.09
N PHE A 288 11.64 -14.19 -15.29
CA PHE A 288 12.11 -13.25 -14.26
C PHE A 288 12.58 -11.94 -14.89
N THR A 289 13.42 -12.01 -15.94
CA THR A 289 13.92 -10.82 -16.63
C THR A 289 12.77 -10.01 -17.25
N ARG A 290 11.80 -10.70 -17.87
CA ARG A 290 10.61 -10.03 -18.44
C ARG A 290 9.78 -9.33 -17.39
N HIS A 291 9.69 -9.87 -16.18
CA HIS A 291 8.80 -9.39 -15.13
C HIS A 291 9.46 -8.39 -14.18
N VAL A 292 10.74 -8.60 -13.86
CA VAL A 292 11.53 -7.78 -12.91
C VAL A 292 12.44 -6.78 -13.63
N GLY A 293 12.69 -6.97 -14.93
CA GLY A 293 13.50 -6.06 -15.75
C GLY A 293 15.00 -6.40 -15.79
N VAL A 294 15.50 -7.28 -14.91
CA VAL A 294 16.92 -7.67 -14.84
C VAL A 294 17.06 -9.18 -14.67
N PRO A 295 18.14 -9.81 -15.18
CA PRO A 295 18.37 -11.23 -15.00
C PRO A 295 18.55 -11.63 -13.51
N PRO A 296 18.12 -12.86 -13.09
CA PRO A 296 18.16 -13.30 -11.70
C PRO A 296 19.56 -13.19 -11.06
N GLY A 297 20.61 -13.57 -11.79
CA GLY A 297 21.98 -13.50 -11.28
C GLY A 297 22.49 -12.06 -11.07
N ARG A 298 22.07 -11.12 -11.91
CA ARG A 298 22.35 -9.69 -11.71
C ARG A 298 21.55 -9.16 -10.54
N TYR A 299 20.27 -9.46 -10.50
CA TYR A 299 19.40 -9.08 -9.39
C TYR A 299 19.96 -9.51 -8.03
N ALA A 300 20.40 -10.76 -7.89
CA ALA A 300 21.01 -11.28 -6.67
C ALA A 300 22.30 -10.55 -6.28
N ARG A 301 23.12 -10.12 -7.23
CA ARG A 301 24.35 -9.34 -6.95
C ARG A 301 24.02 -7.93 -6.51
N ASP A 302 23.13 -7.25 -7.23
CA ASP A 302 22.81 -5.82 -7.02
C ASP A 302 22.05 -5.58 -5.69
N HIS A 303 21.31 -6.60 -5.20
CA HIS A 303 20.47 -6.50 -3.98
C HIS A 303 21.02 -7.31 -2.79
N SER A 304 22.18 -7.94 -2.92
CA SER A 304 22.77 -8.74 -1.83
C SER A 304 23.70 -7.96 -0.91
N ALA A 305 23.98 -6.72 -1.21
CA ALA A 305 24.80 -5.83 -0.38
C ALA A 305 23.94 -4.66 0.10
N ALA A 306 23.93 -4.48 1.39
CA ALA A 306 23.32 -3.41 2.15
C ALA A 306 21.82 -3.58 2.43
N VAL A 307 21.56 -3.77 3.72
CA VAL A 307 20.53 -2.93 4.35
C VAL A 307 21.07 -1.51 4.25
N PRO A 308 20.62 -0.66 3.33
CA PRO A 308 20.94 0.75 3.46
C PRO A 308 20.21 1.19 4.71
N LEU A 309 20.93 1.73 5.69
CA LEU A 309 20.31 2.76 6.51
C LEU A 309 19.63 3.68 5.51
N ALA A 310 18.30 3.76 5.58
CA ALA A 310 17.48 4.55 4.69
C ALA A 310 18.14 5.92 4.54
N ASP A 311 18.51 6.30 3.31
CA ASP A 311 18.71 7.70 3.00
C ASP A 311 17.49 8.42 3.57
N ALA A 312 17.73 9.33 4.49
CA ALA A 312 16.68 10.11 5.11
C ALA A 312 15.87 10.72 3.95
N PRO A 313 14.58 10.42 3.84
CA PRO A 313 13.80 10.88 2.70
C PRO A 313 13.94 12.39 2.65
N THR A 314 14.36 12.90 1.50
CA THR A 314 14.38 14.33 1.20
C THR A 314 13.07 14.89 1.74
N ALA A 315 13.16 15.85 2.65
CA ALA A 315 12.02 16.44 3.32
C ALA A 315 10.92 16.68 2.28
N ILE A 316 9.70 16.20 2.56
CA ILE A 316 8.57 16.43 1.67
C ILE A 316 8.48 17.94 1.51
N ASP A 317 8.86 18.43 0.36
CA ASP A 317 8.84 19.87 0.07
C ASP A 317 7.37 20.26 -0.10
N LEU A 318 6.82 20.84 0.97
CA LEU A 318 5.47 21.40 0.96
C LEU A 318 5.43 22.76 0.24
N THR A 319 6.61 23.29 -0.19
CA THR A 319 6.72 24.59 -0.81
C THR A 319 6.94 24.54 -2.33
N ALA A 320 7.10 23.34 -2.92
CA ALA A 320 7.25 23.22 -4.36
C ALA A 320 5.96 23.70 -5.06
N PRO A 321 6.02 24.74 -5.89
CA PRO A 321 4.90 25.14 -6.73
C PRO A 321 4.64 24.07 -7.77
N ALA A 322 3.39 23.97 -8.20
CA ALA A 322 2.93 23.10 -9.28
C ALA A 322 3.59 23.41 -10.61
#